data_3d3df6431005dd90b74d58d3712cf473
#
_entry.id   3d3df6431005dd90b74d58d3712cf473
#
_cell.length_a   1.000
_cell.length_b   1.000
_cell.length_c   1.000
_cell.angle_alpha   90.00
_cell.angle_beta   90.00
_cell.angle_gamma   90.00
#
_symmetry.space_group_name_H-M   'P 1'
#
loop_
_entity.id
_entity.type
_entity.pdbx_description
1 polymer ?
#
loop_
_entity_poly.entity_id
_entity_poly.type
_entity_poly.pdbx_seq_one_letter_code
_entity_poly.pdbx_strand_id
1 'polypeptide(L)'
;MTFPISALRSARRTVKILPTLGWHYTCPCCGWSFNQMYPHGHLVQRPNARCPHCGSLERHRLLWLYLHAKPELFAGQLRLLHVAPEPIFRRYFQSLPNVTYVSCDIAARNVLLHTDLTAIPHPDASFDAIVCYHVLEHIPADHQAMRELRRVLKPGGWAILQSPLDYARATTYEDWSITAPEDRLHAFGQEDHVRIYGRDYKDRLEQAGFH
;
A
#
# COMPACT_ATOMS: atom_id res chain seq x y z
N MET A 1 26.10 5.56 30.96
CA MET A 1 25.89 4.77 29.73
C MET A 1 24.41 4.90 29.34
N THR A 2 24.10 5.76 28.41
CA THR A 2 22.73 5.97 27.91
C THR A 2 22.49 5.01 26.76
N PHE A 3 21.66 4.00 26.97
CA PHE A 3 21.22 3.10 25.89
C PHE A 3 20.44 3.92 24.84
N PRO A 4 20.68 3.72 23.54
CA PRO A 4 19.95 4.46 22.51
C PRO A 4 18.45 4.11 22.58
N ILE A 5 17.59 5.13 22.45
CA ILE A 5 16.12 5.02 22.54
C ILE A 5 15.55 3.97 21.54
N SER A 6 16.24 3.75 20.43
CA SER A 6 15.91 2.69 19.45
C SER A 6 16.03 1.28 20.03
N ALA A 7 17.04 1.00 20.86
CA ALA A 7 17.23 -0.29 21.50
C ALA A 7 16.14 -0.59 22.54
N LEU A 8 15.73 0.42 23.31
CA LEU A 8 14.63 0.30 24.28
C LEU A 8 13.26 0.08 23.61
N ARG A 9 13.01 0.72 22.46
CA ARG A 9 11.79 0.49 21.66
C ARG A 9 11.77 -0.92 21.07
N SER A 10 12.91 -1.41 20.59
CA SER A 10 13.06 -2.78 20.06
C SER A 10 12.83 -3.82 21.18
N ALA A 11 13.46 -3.68 22.33
CA ALA A 11 13.30 -4.57 23.48
C ALA A 11 11.85 -4.62 24.00
N ARG A 12 11.19 -3.46 24.14
CA ARG A 12 9.77 -3.39 24.55
C ARG A 12 8.83 -4.04 23.55
N ARG A 13 9.14 -3.97 22.26
CA ARG A 13 8.37 -4.62 21.20
C ARG A 13 8.53 -6.14 21.28
N THR A 14 9.77 -6.62 21.46
CA THR A 14 10.07 -8.05 21.58
C THR A 14 9.33 -8.68 22.76
N VAL A 15 9.32 -8.04 23.94
CA VAL A 15 8.58 -8.55 25.11
C VAL A 15 7.09 -8.69 24.85
N LYS A 16 6.46 -7.76 24.11
CA LYS A 16 5.02 -7.83 23.80
C LYS A 16 4.63 -8.95 22.83
N ILE A 17 5.56 -9.43 22.02
CA ILE A 17 5.27 -10.48 21.03
C ILE A 17 5.58 -11.90 21.56
N LEU A 18 6.32 -12.04 22.65
CA LEU A 18 6.65 -13.34 23.23
C LEU A 18 5.44 -14.29 23.41
N PRO A 19 4.29 -13.83 23.94
CA PRO A 19 3.13 -14.70 24.10
C PRO A 19 2.50 -15.19 22.79
N THR A 20 2.81 -14.55 21.67
CA THR A 20 2.25 -14.91 20.36
C THR A 20 3.16 -15.84 19.55
N LEU A 21 4.41 -16.04 19.99
CA LEU A 21 5.38 -16.88 19.27
C LEU A 21 4.91 -18.32 19.14
N GLY A 22 5.24 -18.96 18.02
CA GLY A 22 4.88 -20.34 17.71
C GLY A 22 5.12 -20.65 16.24
N TRP A 23 4.41 -21.63 15.68
CA TRP A 23 4.67 -22.15 14.32
C TRP A 23 3.42 -22.29 13.43
N HIS A 24 2.23 -21.89 13.90
CA HIS A 24 1.01 -22.00 13.09
C HIS A 24 0.96 -20.99 11.92
N TYR A 25 1.52 -19.78 12.11
CA TYR A 25 1.50 -18.72 11.12
C TYR A 25 2.92 -18.17 10.92
N THR A 26 3.49 -18.32 9.74
CA THR A 26 4.75 -17.67 9.39
C THR A 26 4.49 -16.43 8.56
N CYS A 27 5.04 -15.28 8.97
CA CYS A 27 4.94 -14.05 8.22
C CYS A 27 6.01 -14.01 7.13
N PRO A 28 5.67 -14.03 5.83
CA PRO A 28 6.65 -14.02 4.76
C PRO A 28 7.46 -12.73 4.69
N CYS A 29 6.91 -11.61 5.21
CA CYS A 29 7.59 -10.32 5.16
C CYS A 29 8.76 -10.19 6.16
N CYS A 30 8.76 -10.95 7.25
CA CYS A 30 9.81 -10.85 8.28
C CYS A 30 10.37 -12.19 8.76
N GLY A 31 9.85 -13.32 8.28
CA GLY A 31 10.29 -14.67 8.62
C GLY A 31 9.89 -15.17 10.01
N TRP A 32 9.26 -14.34 10.86
CA TRP A 32 8.86 -14.76 12.21
C TRP A 32 7.59 -15.60 12.18
N SER A 33 7.53 -16.58 13.09
CA SER A 33 6.41 -17.50 13.25
C SER A 33 5.68 -17.30 14.57
N PHE A 34 4.36 -17.48 14.55
CA PHE A 34 3.44 -17.20 15.65
C PHE A 34 2.38 -18.30 15.77
N ASN A 35 1.89 -18.55 16.96
CA ASN A 35 0.67 -19.33 17.16
C ASN A 35 -0.59 -18.52 16.83
N GLN A 36 -0.50 -17.20 17.01
CA GLN A 36 -1.59 -16.28 16.72
C GLN A 36 -1.01 -14.93 16.28
N MET A 37 -1.61 -14.32 15.25
CA MET A 37 -1.35 -12.94 14.89
C MET A 37 -2.42 -12.02 15.49
N TYR A 38 -2.16 -10.70 15.51
CA TYR A 38 -3.11 -9.73 16.05
C TYR A 38 -4.33 -9.57 15.14
N PRO A 39 -5.51 -9.32 15.71
CA PRO A 39 -6.67 -8.93 14.92
C PRO A 39 -6.46 -7.53 14.32
N HIS A 40 -7.17 -7.23 13.24
CA HIS A 40 -7.18 -5.90 12.61
C HIS A 40 -8.47 -5.68 11.82
N GLY A 41 -8.95 -4.44 11.81
CA GLY A 41 -10.12 -3.96 11.06
C GLY A 41 -10.76 -2.79 11.77
N HIS A 42 -11.49 -1.96 11.05
CA HIS A 42 -12.22 -0.81 11.61
C HIS A 42 -13.61 -1.24 12.12
N LEU A 43 -14.50 -1.65 11.23
CA LEU A 43 -15.85 -2.11 11.59
C LEU A 43 -15.87 -3.58 12.02
N VAL A 44 -15.13 -4.42 11.33
CA VAL A 44 -15.05 -5.86 11.60
C VAL A 44 -13.61 -6.26 11.86
N GLN A 45 -13.37 -6.78 13.07
CA GLN A 45 -12.04 -7.29 13.45
C GLN A 45 -11.80 -8.65 12.78
N ARG A 46 -10.82 -8.72 11.87
CA ARG A 46 -10.38 -9.99 11.28
C ARG A 46 -9.32 -10.62 12.17
N PRO A 47 -9.47 -11.88 12.61
CA PRO A 47 -8.46 -12.58 13.39
C PRO A 47 -7.19 -12.80 12.54
N ASN A 48 -6.04 -12.89 13.18
CA ASN A 48 -4.74 -13.20 12.56
C ASN A 48 -4.35 -12.27 11.39
N ALA A 49 -4.88 -11.05 11.37
CA ALA A 49 -4.72 -10.12 10.26
C ALA A 49 -3.36 -9.39 10.28
N ARG A 50 -2.86 -9.01 11.45
CA ARG A 50 -1.66 -8.18 11.59
C ARG A 50 -0.51 -8.95 12.24
N CYS A 51 0.64 -8.99 11.56
CA CYS A 51 1.85 -9.60 12.09
C CYS A 51 2.31 -8.89 13.38
N PRO A 52 2.51 -9.60 14.51
CA PRO A 52 2.98 -9.01 15.75
C PRO A 52 4.37 -8.36 15.63
N HIS A 53 5.26 -8.94 14.82
CA HIS A 53 6.63 -8.46 14.66
C HIS A 53 6.76 -7.28 13.69
N CYS A 54 6.37 -7.41 12.42
CA CYS A 54 6.60 -6.36 11.41
C CYS A 54 5.39 -5.45 11.17
N GLY A 55 4.20 -5.81 11.71
CA GLY A 55 2.98 -5.05 11.52
C GLY A 55 2.31 -5.24 10.15
N SER A 56 2.84 -6.11 9.27
CA SER A 56 2.24 -6.38 7.96
C SER A 56 0.83 -6.94 8.11
N LEU A 57 -0.06 -6.46 7.28
CA LEU A 57 -1.42 -6.97 7.11
C LEU A 57 -1.47 -8.04 6.02
N GLU A 58 -2.63 -8.69 5.87
CA GLU A 58 -2.85 -9.73 4.85
C GLU A 58 -2.47 -9.22 3.44
N ARG A 59 -2.95 -8.03 3.09
CA ARG A 59 -2.65 -7.39 1.81
C ARG A 59 -1.14 -7.19 1.58
N HIS A 60 -0.40 -6.79 2.63
CA HIS A 60 1.05 -6.61 2.52
C HIS A 60 1.77 -7.94 2.31
N ARG A 61 1.31 -9.03 2.98
CA ARG A 61 1.86 -10.37 2.80
C ARG A 61 1.59 -10.91 1.40
N LEU A 62 0.39 -10.64 0.86
CA LEU A 62 0.04 -11.01 -0.52
C LEU A 62 0.94 -10.30 -1.53
N LEU A 63 1.09 -8.98 -1.44
CA LEU A 63 1.98 -8.23 -2.32
C LEU A 63 3.44 -8.68 -2.18
N TRP A 64 3.89 -8.93 -0.95
CA TRP A 64 5.24 -9.46 -0.71
C TRP A 64 5.48 -10.77 -1.45
N LEU A 65 4.57 -11.74 -1.32
CA LEU A 65 4.66 -13.02 -2.02
C LEU A 65 4.61 -12.85 -3.54
N TYR A 66 3.73 -11.97 -4.03
CA TYR A 66 3.65 -11.67 -5.45
C TYR A 66 4.96 -11.11 -6.01
N LEU A 67 5.55 -10.10 -5.37
CA LEU A 67 6.81 -9.50 -5.80
C LEU A 67 7.98 -10.51 -5.80
N HIS A 68 8.01 -11.43 -4.83
CA HIS A 68 9.04 -12.48 -4.77
C HIS A 68 8.81 -13.63 -5.78
N ALA A 69 7.56 -13.86 -6.18
CA ALA A 69 7.22 -14.81 -7.23
C ALA A 69 7.44 -14.26 -8.65
N LYS A 70 7.73 -12.95 -8.78
CA LYS A 70 7.87 -12.22 -10.04
C LYS A 70 9.19 -11.45 -10.11
N PRO A 71 10.36 -12.14 -10.00
CA PRO A 71 11.67 -11.47 -10.02
C PRO A 71 11.93 -10.73 -11.33
N GLU A 72 11.27 -11.12 -12.43
CA GLU A 72 11.34 -10.45 -13.73
C GLU A 72 10.87 -8.99 -13.68
N LEU A 73 10.00 -8.62 -12.74
CA LEU A 73 9.58 -7.22 -12.52
C LEU A 73 10.74 -6.30 -12.12
N PHE A 74 11.80 -6.87 -11.58
CA PHE A 74 12.99 -6.15 -11.14
C PHE A 74 14.20 -6.41 -12.03
N ALA A 75 13.99 -6.89 -13.26
CA ALA A 75 15.08 -7.07 -14.20
C ALA A 75 15.60 -5.70 -14.72
N GLY A 76 16.94 -5.54 -14.76
CA GLY A 76 17.58 -4.31 -15.23
C GLY A 76 17.52 -3.15 -14.22
N GLN A 77 17.89 -1.95 -14.68
CA GLN A 77 17.83 -0.73 -13.87
C GLN A 77 16.40 -0.16 -13.89
N LEU A 78 15.83 0.07 -12.73
CA LEU A 78 14.46 0.57 -12.59
C LEU A 78 14.42 1.88 -11.80
N ARG A 79 13.65 2.85 -12.27
CA ARG A 79 13.21 3.98 -11.47
C ARG A 79 11.78 3.72 -11.00
N LEU A 80 11.61 3.50 -9.70
CA LEU A 80 10.35 3.09 -9.08
C LEU A 80 9.73 4.22 -8.28
N LEU A 81 8.46 4.56 -8.57
CA LEU A 81 7.62 5.46 -7.78
C LEU A 81 6.78 4.65 -6.79
N HIS A 82 6.95 4.90 -5.50
CA HIS A 82 6.16 4.30 -4.43
C HIS A 82 5.29 5.35 -3.75
N VAL A 83 4.00 5.26 -3.97
CA VAL A 83 2.99 6.18 -3.43
C VAL A 83 2.58 5.73 -2.03
N ALA A 84 2.45 6.67 -1.10
CA ALA A 84 2.08 6.44 0.32
C ALA A 84 2.83 5.23 0.92
N PRO A 85 4.18 5.29 0.97
CA PRO A 85 5.01 4.11 1.10
C PRO A 85 4.92 3.45 2.48
N GLU A 86 4.44 2.22 2.53
CA GLU A 86 4.45 1.40 3.73
C GLU A 86 5.88 0.98 4.12
N PRO A 87 6.22 0.99 5.41
CA PRO A 87 7.59 0.77 5.88
C PRO A 87 8.22 -0.55 5.43
N ILE A 88 7.40 -1.60 5.22
CA ILE A 88 7.90 -2.92 4.79
C ILE A 88 8.39 -2.89 3.35
N PHE A 89 7.62 -2.28 2.44
CA PHE A 89 7.96 -2.18 1.03
C PHE A 89 9.02 -1.12 0.77
N ARG A 90 8.99 0.00 1.53
CA ARG A 90 10.06 0.99 1.49
C ARG A 90 11.42 0.34 1.71
N ARG A 91 11.58 -0.43 2.80
CA ARG A 91 12.84 -1.13 3.09
C ARG A 91 13.23 -2.12 2.00
N TYR A 92 12.24 -2.85 1.47
CA TYR A 92 12.48 -3.81 0.41
C TYR A 92 12.99 -3.12 -0.87
N PHE A 93 12.28 -2.14 -1.40
CA PHE A 93 12.68 -1.46 -2.63
C PHE A 93 13.99 -0.69 -2.49
N GLN A 94 14.25 -0.09 -1.33
CA GLN A 94 15.52 0.57 -1.04
C GLN A 94 16.70 -0.40 -0.90
N SER A 95 16.46 -1.67 -0.64
CA SER A 95 17.52 -2.69 -0.56
C SER A 95 17.93 -3.26 -1.92
N LEU A 96 17.16 -3.00 -2.98
CA LEU A 96 17.45 -3.48 -4.32
C LEU A 96 18.48 -2.57 -5.00
N PRO A 97 19.68 -3.06 -5.35
CA PRO A 97 20.79 -2.21 -5.84
C PRO A 97 20.52 -1.62 -7.22
N ASN A 98 19.61 -2.21 -7.98
CA ASN A 98 19.22 -1.80 -9.32
C ASN A 98 17.96 -0.92 -9.36
N VAL A 99 17.41 -0.53 -8.18
CA VAL A 99 16.22 0.31 -8.09
C VAL A 99 16.57 1.72 -7.64
N THR A 100 16.32 2.69 -8.49
CA THR A 100 16.28 4.11 -8.11
C THR A 100 14.92 4.38 -7.49
N TYR A 101 14.87 4.36 -6.17
CA TYR A 101 13.65 4.48 -5.39
C TYR A 101 13.22 5.93 -5.19
N VAL A 102 11.98 6.25 -5.57
CA VAL A 102 11.32 7.54 -5.32
C VAL A 102 10.04 7.28 -4.54
N SER A 103 9.85 7.98 -3.44
CA SER A 103 8.61 7.90 -2.65
C SER A 103 7.86 9.20 -2.67
N CYS A 104 6.53 9.13 -2.76
CA CYS A 104 5.67 10.31 -2.68
C CYS A 104 4.48 10.10 -1.74
N ASP A 105 4.02 11.20 -1.17
CA ASP A 105 2.83 11.27 -0.33
C ASP A 105 2.39 12.74 -0.22
N ILE A 106 1.11 12.98 0.06
CA ILE A 106 0.61 14.35 0.23
C ILE A 106 0.97 14.94 1.60
N ALA A 107 1.07 14.12 2.64
CA ALA A 107 1.20 14.56 4.04
C ALA A 107 2.37 13.93 4.81
N ALA A 108 2.84 12.75 4.44
CA ALA A 108 3.87 12.03 5.18
C ALA A 108 5.22 12.76 5.13
N ARG A 109 5.82 13.03 6.31
CA ARG A 109 7.05 13.82 6.43
C ARG A 109 8.33 13.15 5.91
N ASN A 110 8.33 11.83 5.76
CA ASN A 110 9.51 11.04 5.45
C ASN A 110 9.47 10.45 4.03
N VAL A 111 9.00 11.22 3.07
CA VAL A 111 9.00 10.90 1.64
C VAL A 111 9.93 11.84 0.87
N LEU A 112 10.33 11.43 -0.32
CA LEU A 112 11.21 12.23 -1.19
C LEU A 112 10.45 13.33 -1.92
N LEU A 113 9.17 13.11 -2.17
CA LEU A 113 8.30 14.02 -2.91
C LEU A 113 6.98 14.22 -2.18
N HIS A 114 6.68 15.47 -1.83
CA HIS A 114 5.35 15.85 -1.35
C HIS A 114 4.51 16.28 -2.56
N THR A 115 3.48 15.51 -2.89
CA THR A 115 2.63 15.80 -4.06
C THR A 115 1.24 15.23 -3.92
N ASP A 116 0.29 15.91 -4.56
CA ASP A 116 -1.01 15.35 -4.89
C ASP A 116 -0.87 14.48 -6.16
N LEU A 117 -1.47 13.30 -6.14
CA LEU A 117 -1.45 12.39 -7.29
C LEU A 117 -2.23 12.90 -8.49
N THR A 118 -3.08 13.90 -8.31
CA THR A 118 -3.80 14.55 -9.42
C THR A 118 -2.92 15.49 -10.24
N ALA A 119 -1.70 15.79 -9.77
CA ALA A 119 -0.73 16.66 -10.43
C ALA A 119 0.71 16.27 -10.05
N ILE A 120 1.20 15.14 -10.57
CA ILE A 120 2.53 14.63 -10.24
C ILE A 120 3.61 15.50 -10.92
N PRO A 121 4.53 16.17 -10.18
CA PRO A 121 5.51 17.11 -10.72
C PRO A 121 6.71 16.38 -11.34
N HIS A 122 6.43 15.45 -12.24
CA HIS A 122 7.42 14.74 -13.05
C HIS A 122 7.00 14.74 -14.51
N PRO A 123 7.98 14.77 -15.45
CA PRO A 123 7.71 14.61 -16.88
C PRO A 123 7.02 13.29 -17.20
N ASP A 124 6.41 13.22 -18.39
CA ASP A 124 5.87 11.98 -18.93
C ASP A 124 6.96 10.90 -18.99
N ALA A 125 6.56 9.64 -18.85
CA ALA A 125 7.46 8.49 -18.98
C ALA A 125 8.71 8.58 -18.05
N SER A 126 8.54 9.04 -16.81
CA SER A 126 9.63 9.22 -15.85
C SER A 126 10.00 7.97 -15.07
N PHE A 127 9.07 7.01 -14.94
CA PHE A 127 9.22 5.84 -14.07
C PHE A 127 9.05 4.54 -14.85
N ASP A 128 9.87 3.55 -14.53
CA ASP A 128 9.78 2.19 -15.08
C ASP A 128 8.73 1.37 -14.34
N ALA A 129 8.50 1.70 -13.06
CA ALA A 129 7.59 0.99 -12.18
C ALA A 129 6.85 1.93 -11.23
N ILE A 130 5.58 1.62 -10.94
CA ILE A 130 4.77 2.35 -9.95
C ILE A 130 4.12 1.37 -8.99
N VAL A 131 4.18 1.67 -7.69
CA VAL A 131 3.41 0.99 -6.64
C VAL A 131 2.55 2.02 -5.93
N CYS A 132 1.23 1.89 -6.07
CA CYS A 132 0.21 2.71 -5.44
C CYS A 132 -0.79 1.77 -4.75
N TYR A 133 -0.72 1.71 -3.42
CA TYR A 133 -1.34 0.65 -2.66
C TYR A 133 -2.23 1.21 -1.56
N HIS A 134 -3.56 1.04 -1.69
CA HIS A 134 -4.56 1.63 -0.80
C HIS A 134 -4.46 3.16 -0.72
N VAL A 135 -4.60 3.83 -1.86
CA VAL A 135 -4.54 5.30 -1.97
C VAL A 135 -5.69 5.87 -2.79
N LEU A 136 -6.04 5.24 -3.92
CA LEU A 136 -7.01 5.81 -4.87
C LEU A 136 -8.42 5.94 -4.28
N GLU A 137 -8.77 5.10 -3.31
CA GLU A 137 -10.03 5.18 -2.57
C GLU A 137 -10.20 6.44 -1.70
N HIS A 138 -9.08 7.14 -1.43
CA HIS A 138 -9.07 8.39 -0.67
C HIS A 138 -9.13 9.64 -1.55
N ILE A 139 -8.89 9.52 -2.86
CA ILE A 139 -8.72 10.66 -3.78
C ILE A 139 -10.04 10.96 -4.47
N PRO A 140 -10.67 12.14 -4.23
CA PRO A 140 -11.94 12.49 -4.91
C PRO A 140 -11.84 12.41 -6.44
N ALA A 141 -10.78 12.93 -7.04
CA ALA A 141 -10.55 12.89 -8.49
C ALA A 141 -9.67 11.69 -8.91
N ASP A 142 -10.08 10.45 -8.58
CA ASP A 142 -9.29 9.25 -8.82
C ASP A 142 -8.94 9.02 -10.31
N HIS A 143 -9.87 9.29 -11.22
CA HIS A 143 -9.60 9.23 -12.67
C HIS A 143 -8.47 10.18 -13.09
N GLN A 144 -8.38 11.37 -12.47
CA GLN A 144 -7.25 12.27 -12.71
C GLN A 144 -5.96 11.69 -12.17
N ALA A 145 -5.98 11.17 -10.94
CA ALA A 145 -4.81 10.52 -10.34
C ALA A 145 -4.34 9.30 -11.17
N MET A 146 -5.27 8.47 -11.64
CA MET A 146 -4.96 7.33 -12.51
C MET A 146 -4.30 7.79 -13.82
N ARG A 147 -4.82 8.86 -14.46
CA ARG A 147 -4.20 9.44 -15.68
C ARG A 147 -2.80 9.98 -15.42
N GLU A 148 -2.58 10.65 -14.30
CA GLU A 148 -1.26 11.15 -13.92
C GLU A 148 -0.27 10.01 -13.65
N LEU A 149 -0.69 8.97 -12.92
CA LEU A 149 0.12 7.76 -12.73
C LEU A 149 0.48 7.12 -14.08
N ARG A 150 -0.50 7.03 -15.00
CA ARG A 150 -0.24 6.52 -16.35
C ARG A 150 0.68 7.40 -17.16
N ARG A 151 0.54 8.73 -17.07
CA ARG A 151 1.38 9.72 -17.78
C ARG A 151 2.85 9.58 -17.38
N VAL A 152 3.12 9.46 -16.09
CA VAL A 152 4.51 9.38 -15.61
C VAL A 152 5.11 7.97 -15.74
N LEU A 153 4.30 6.94 -16.03
CA LEU A 153 4.79 5.58 -16.31
C LEU A 153 5.30 5.50 -17.75
N LYS A 154 6.48 4.93 -17.93
CA LYS A 154 7.05 4.69 -19.26
C LYS A 154 6.22 3.71 -20.09
N PRO A 155 6.25 3.80 -21.42
CA PRO A 155 5.78 2.70 -22.27
C PRO A 155 6.53 1.40 -21.93
N GLY A 156 5.78 0.28 -21.77
CA GLY A 156 6.35 -1.00 -21.35
C GLY A 156 6.68 -1.11 -19.86
N GLY A 157 6.52 -0.02 -19.09
CA GLY A 157 6.62 -0.06 -17.63
C GLY A 157 5.42 -0.77 -16.97
N TRP A 158 5.56 -1.12 -15.69
CA TRP A 158 4.50 -1.80 -14.96
C TRP A 158 4.00 -0.99 -13.76
N ALA A 159 2.74 -1.20 -13.39
CA ALA A 159 2.16 -0.59 -12.19
C ALA A 159 1.40 -1.62 -11.36
N ILE A 160 1.52 -1.53 -10.04
CA ILE A 160 0.65 -2.22 -9.08
C ILE A 160 -0.22 -1.16 -8.44
N LEU A 161 -1.50 -1.13 -8.83
CA LEU A 161 -2.51 -0.19 -8.38
C LEU A 161 -3.60 -0.99 -7.65
N GLN A 162 -3.50 -1.09 -6.33
CA GLN A 162 -4.40 -1.91 -5.54
C GLN A 162 -5.21 -1.04 -4.57
N SER A 163 -6.52 -1.26 -4.58
CA SER A 163 -7.49 -0.68 -3.66
C SER A 163 -8.43 -1.77 -3.13
N PRO A 164 -9.15 -1.54 -2.03
CA PRO A 164 -10.22 -2.45 -1.59
C PRO A 164 -11.32 -2.52 -2.64
N LEU A 165 -11.75 -3.74 -2.94
CA LEU A 165 -12.81 -4.01 -3.92
C LEU A 165 -13.96 -4.75 -3.23
N ASP A 166 -15.18 -4.30 -3.47
CA ASP A 166 -16.39 -5.06 -3.17
C ASP A 166 -16.83 -5.83 -4.42
N TYR A 167 -16.47 -7.10 -4.49
CA TYR A 167 -16.81 -7.97 -5.63
C TYR A 167 -18.31 -8.24 -5.79
N ALA A 168 -19.14 -7.96 -4.78
CA ALA A 168 -20.59 -8.05 -4.90
C ALA A 168 -21.15 -6.89 -5.74
N ARG A 169 -20.42 -5.77 -5.84
CA ARG A 169 -20.81 -4.60 -6.65
C ARG A 169 -20.31 -4.71 -8.08
N ALA A 170 -21.20 -4.47 -9.03
CA ALA A 170 -20.80 -4.34 -10.44
C ALA A 170 -20.06 -3.00 -10.69
N THR A 171 -20.52 -1.94 -10.06
CA THR A 171 -20.00 -0.57 -10.22
C THR A 171 -19.52 0.00 -8.89
N THR A 172 -18.54 0.88 -8.99
CA THR A 172 -18.00 1.67 -7.86
C THR A 172 -19.13 2.48 -7.22
N TYR A 173 -19.20 2.46 -5.90
CA TYR A 173 -20.12 3.26 -5.11
C TYR A 173 -19.44 4.52 -4.62
N GLU A 174 -20.01 5.67 -4.98
CA GLU A 174 -19.60 6.99 -4.56
C GLU A 174 -20.85 7.79 -4.15
N ASP A 175 -20.76 8.52 -3.05
CA ASP A 175 -21.81 9.44 -2.61
C ASP A 175 -21.17 10.68 -1.98
N TRP A 176 -21.19 11.78 -2.72
CA TRP A 176 -20.54 13.02 -2.33
C TRP A 176 -21.29 13.80 -1.24
N SER A 177 -22.52 13.39 -0.91
CA SER A 177 -23.25 13.92 0.23
C SER A 177 -22.72 13.41 1.57
N ILE A 178 -22.02 12.27 1.56
CA ILE A 178 -21.43 11.65 2.74
C ILE A 178 -20.08 12.33 3.03
N THR A 179 -20.07 13.27 3.97
CA THR A 179 -18.90 14.09 4.30
C THR A 179 -18.35 13.83 5.70
N ALA A 180 -19.21 13.45 6.66
CA ALA A 180 -18.79 13.20 8.03
C ALA A 180 -17.95 11.91 8.12
N PRO A 181 -16.86 11.88 8.90
CA PRO A 181 -15.98 10.70 9.04
C PRO A 181 -16.72 9.44 9.49
N GLU A 182 -17.64 9.55 10.45
CA GLU A 182 -18.44 8.43 10.95
C GLU A 182 -19.34 7.83 9.85
N ASP A 183 -19.98 8.69 9.03
CA ASP A 183 -20.81 8.26 7.91
C ASP A 183 -19.96 7.58 6.82
N ARG A 184 -18.77 8.11 6.53
CA ARG A 184 -17.80 7.48 5.61
C ARG A 184 -17.35 6.12 6.11
N LEU A 185 -17.08 5.97 7.41
CA LEU A 185 -16.73 4.68 7.99
C LEU A 185 -17.83 3.64 7.71
N HIS A 186 -19.10 3.99 7.88
CA HIS A 186 -20.22 3.09 7.62
C HIS A 186 -20.45 2.84 6.13
N ALA A 187 -20.36 3.87 5.30
CA ALA A 187 -20.62 3.78 3.87
C ALA A 187 -19.48 3.14 3.09
N PHE A 188 -18.23 3.46 3.44
CA PHE A 188 -17.03 3.11 2.68
C PHE A 188 -16.02 2.25 3.44
N GLY A 189 -16.29 1.94 4.72
CA GLY A 189 -15.45 1.06 5.54
C GLY A 189 -14.27 1.72 6.25
N GLN A 190 -14.01 3.04 6.00
CA GLN A 190 -12.99 3.83 6.67
C GLN A 190 -13.38 5.33 6.65
N GLU A 191 -12.96 6.08 7.66
CA GLU A 191 -13.36 7.49 7.89
C GLU A 191 -12.91 8.46 6.81
N ASP A 192 -11.84 8.14 6.09
CA ASP A 192 -11.22 8.94 5.04
C ASP A 192 -11.40 8.38 3.62
N HIS A 193 -12.10 7.24 3.48
CA HIS A 193 -12.52 6.76 2.17
C HIS A 193 -13.63 7.65 1.59
N VAL A 194 -13.62 7.80 0.26
CA VAL A 194 -14.65 8.54 -0.47
C VAL A 194 -15.42 7.65 -1.44
N ARG A 195 -15.05 6.37 -1.52
CA ARG A 195 -15.70 5.35 -2.36
C ARG A 195 -15.43 3.93 -1.90
N ILE A 196 -16.23 3.01 -2.43
CA ILE A 196 -15.93 1.58 -2.50
C ILE A 196 -15.87 1.19 -3.97
N TYR A 197 -14.73 0.72 -4.44
CA TYR A 197 -14.59 0.21 -5.80
C TYR A 197 -15.38 -1.08 -5.99
N GLY A 198 -16.08 -1.16 -7.12
CA GLY A 198 -16.73 -2.36 -7.64
C GLY A 198 -15.83 -3.12 -8.63
N ARG A 199 -16.44 -4.07 -9.37
CA ARG A 199 -15.73 -4.81 -10.42
C ARG A 199 -15.30 -3.95 -11.60
N ASP A 200 -15.91 -2.77 -11.78
CA ASP A 200 -15.55 -1.74 -12.76
C ASP A 200 -14.21 -1.02 -12.46
N TYR A 201 -13.54 -1.34 -11.36
CA TYR A 201 -12.21 -0.78 -11.06
C TYR A 201 -11.21 -1.00 -12.19
N LYS A 202 -11.23 -2.21 -12.80
CA LYS A 202 -10.42 -2.51 -13.97
C LYS A 202 -10.74 -1.57 -15.13
N ASP A 203 -12.03 -1.36 -15.42
CA ASP A 203 -12.46 -0.50 -16.53
C ASP A 203 -12.03 0.96 -16.31
N ARG A 204 -12.06 1.44 -15.05
CA ARG A 204 -11.55 2.78 -14.68
C ARG A 204 -10.05 2.91 -14.96
N LEU A 205 -9.27 1.88 -14.67
CA LEU A 205 -7.82 1.85 -14.99
C LEU A 205 -7.59 1.82 -16.50
N GLU A 206 -8.33 1.01 -17.25
CA GLU A 206 -8.25 0.93 -18.71
C GLU A 206 -8.62 2.27 -19.37
N GLN A 207 -9.64 2.97 -18.87
CA GLN A 207 -10.00 4.34 -19.32
C GLN A 207 -8.89 5.37 -19.05
N ALA A 208 -8.06 5.14 -18.04
CA ALA A 208 -6.87 5.96 -17.78
C ALA A 208 -5.65 5.55 -18.64
N GLY A 209 -5.77 4.49 -19.47
CA GLY A 209 -4.75 4.03 -20.41
C GLY A 209 -3.82 2.92 -19.88
N PHE A 210 -4.18 2.25 -18.79
CA PHE A 210 -3.52 1.01 -18.35
C PHE A 210 -4.07 -0.19 -19.13
N HIS A 211 -3.23 -1.25 -19.32
CA HIS A 211 -3.59 -2.47 -20.03
C HIS A 211 -3.12 -3.71 -19.28
#